data_154980e5ac5e4be76fb8a3df4b326c63
#
_entry.id   154980e5ac5e4be76fb8a3df4b326c63
#
_cell.length_a   1.000
_cell.length_b   1.000
_cell.length_c   1.000
_cell.angle_alpha   90.00
_cell.angle_beta   90.00
_cell.angle_gamma   90.00
#
_symmetry.space_group_name_H-M   'P 1'
#
loop_
_entity.id
_entity.type
_entity.pdbx_description
1 polymer ?
#
loop_
_entity_poly.entity_id
_entity_poly.type
_entity_poly.pdbx_seq_one_letter_code
_entity_poly.pdbx_strand_id
1 'polypeptide(L)'
;MADLKEKTYVEDVDRSVYDIRDEENDAYRMESGLTPEIVEKLSKEKDDPVWMQQFRLESLQIYNEMKIPNWGPSIEGLDMDHIATYVRPNTKMRNDWKYVPEDIKETFERLGIPQAERKSLAGVGAQYDSELVYHNVKDSVAAEGVVYTDMESAMKGEYADMVRKYFMKLVTPHDHKFAALHGAVWSGGSFVYVPKGVHLSIPLQSYFRLNAKGAGQFEHTLIIVDEGASLHFIEGCSAPKYNVANLHAGCVELYVKKGAKLRYSTIENWSKNMYNLNTKRALVEEGGTIEWISGSFGSHVGCLYPMSILKGDNSRMEFTGVTFAGAGQNLDTGAKVVHVGKNTSSYMNTRSISKSGGISTFRSSVVVEKGAKGAKSAVSCQSLMLDSESRSDTIPAMDIRTKDAAIGHEAKIGAISNEAVFYLMSRGMSEEDARAMIVSGFADNVSKELPVEYAVEMNNLIRLEMKGSIG
;
A
#
# COMPACT_ATOMS: atom_id res chain seq x y z
N MET A 1 10.05 -37.59 -12.10
CA MET A 1 9.78 -36.95 -10.79
C MET A 1 8.88 -35.77 -11.09
N ALA A 2 7.62 -35.87 -10.68
CA ALA A 2 6.67 -34.78 -10.88
C ALA A 2 7.03 -33.68 -9.88
N ASP A 3 7.40 -32.50 -10.39
CA ASP A 3 7.47 -31.29 -9.59
C ASP A 3 6.10 -31.08 -8.93
N LEU A 4 6.06 -31.32 -7.63
CA LEU A 4 4.97 -30.87 -6.79
C LEU A 4 5.03 -29.33 -6.81
N LYS A 5 4.24 -28.73 -7.70
CA LYS A 5 3.97 -27.28 -7.60
C LYS A 5 3.42 -27.04 -6.21
N GLU A 6 4.14 -26.33 -5.38
CA GLU A 6 3.65 -25.89 -4.07
C GLU A 6 2.30 -25.21 -4.27
N LYS A 7 1.30 -25.65 -3.51
CA LYS A 7 -0.03 -25.03 -3.55
C LYS A 7 0.12 -23.56 -3.12
N THR A 8 -0.29 -22.65 -3.95
CA THR A 8 -0.27 -21.20 -3.69
C THR A 8 -1.54 -20.69 -2.98
N TYR A 9 -2.29 -21.59 -2.37
CA TYR A 9 -3.48 -21.27 -1.57
C TYR A 9 -3.74 -22.35 -0.51
N VAL A 10 -4.48 -21.99 0.52
CA VAL A 10 -4.96 -22.91 1.56
C VAL A 10 -6.42 -23.26 1.26
N GLU A 11 -6.76 -24.55 1.26
CA GLU A 11 -8.16 -25.00 1.22
C GLU A 11 -8.82 -24.61 2.55
N ASP A 12 -10.08 -24.19 2.54
CA ASP A 12 -10.90 -23.87 3.72
C ASP A 12 -10.47 -22.63 4.55
N VAL A 13 -9.95 -21.60 3.91
CA VAL A 13 -9.69 -20.31 4.60
C VAL A 13 -11.03 -19.68 5.02
N ASP A 14 -11.13 -19.32 6.30
CA ASP A 14 -12.23 -18.55 6.85
C ASP A 14 -11.79 -17.09 7.07
N ARG A 15 -12.69 -16.13 6.81
CA ARG A 15 -12.44 -14.70 7.01
C ARG A 15 -12.16 -14.35 8.49
N SER A 16 -12.59 -15.18 9.44
CA SER A 16 -12.28 -15.02 10.87
C SER A 16 -10.78 -14.88 11.16
N VAL A 17 -9.92 -15.40 10.29
CA VAL A 17 -8.46 -15.21 10.38
C VAL A 17 -8.06 -13.73 10.29
N TYR A 18 -8.78 -12.93 9.50
CA TYR A 18 -8.50 -11.52 9.26
C TYR A 18 -9.34 -10.58 10.13
N ASP A 19 -10.54 -11.00 10.55
CA ASP A 19 -11.48 -10.22 11.35
C ASP A 19 -11.23 -10.33 12.87
N ILE A 20 -10.04 -10.76 13.28
CA ILE A 20 -9.64 -10.82 14.69
C ILE A 20 -9.74 -9.42 15.29
N ARG A 21 -10.36 -9.33 16.46
CA ARG A 21 -10.43 -8.12 17.26
C ARG A 21 -9.81 -8.42 18.60
N ASP A 22 -8.80 -7.65 18.94
CA ASP A 22 -8.28 -7.66 20.29
C ASP A 22 -9.16 -6.73 21.16
N GLU A 23 -9.24 -7.02 22.44
CA GLU A 23 -9.91 -6.10 23.37
C GLU A 23 -9.20 -4.75 23.39
N GLU A 24 -9.95 -3.65 23.53
CA GLU A 24 -9.38 -2.32 23.63
C GLU A 24 -8.54 -2.24 24.91
N ASN A 25 -7.23 -2.21 24.77
CA ASN A 25 -6.25 -2.09 25.84
C ASN A 25 -5.23 -0.99 25.49
N ASP A 26 -5.74 0.22 25.29
CA ASP A 26 -4.93 1.35 24.89
C ASP A 26 -4.26 1.97 26.12
N ALA A 27 -2.94 2.21 26.05
CA ALA A 27 -2.25 3.00 27.07
C ALA A 27 -2.64 4.48 26.99
N TYR A 28 -2.97 4.94 25.80
CA TYR A 28 -3.42 6.29 25.54
C TYR A 28 -4.24 6.34 24.24
N ARG A 29 -5.35 7.08 24.28
CA ARG A 29 -6.17 7.38 23.13
C ARG A 29 -6.42 8.88 23.08
N MET A 30 -6.06 9.51 21.97
CA MET A 30 -6.32 10.93 21.76
C MET A 30 -7.81 11.18 21.53
N GLU A 31 -8.30 12.33 21.96
CA GLU A 31 -9.63 12.79 21.64
C GLU A 31 -9.84 12.80 20.12
N SER A 32 -11.06 12.44 19.68
CA SER A 32 -11.39 12.49 18.27
C SER A 32 -11.45 13.92 17.77
N GLY A 33 -11.17 14.11 16.48
CA GLY A 33 -11.17 15.42 15.86
C GLY A 33 -9.80 15.87 15.37
N LEU A 34 -9.78 17.07 14.80
CA LEU A 34 -8.57 17.65 14.20
C LEU A 34 -8.53 19.17 14.49
N THR A 35 -7.93 19.54 15.62
CA THR A 35 -7.76 20.93 16.05
C THR A 35 -6.28 21.24 16.31
N PRO A 36 -5.87 22.52 16.39
CA PRO A 36 -4.50 22.88 16.77
C PRO A 36 -4.08 22.26 18.11
N GLU A 37 -4.97 22.23 19.10
CA GLU A 37 -4.69 21.66 20.43
C GLU A 37 -4.43 20.15 20.37
N ILE A 38 -5.17 19.42 19.51
CA ILE A 38 -4.95 17.97 19.27
C ILE A 38 -3.58 17.75 18.62
N VAL A 39 -3.22 18.56 17.62
CA VAL A 39 -1.93 18.46 16.93
C VAL A 39 -0.76 18.80 17.87
N GLU A 40 -0.90 19.81 18.73
CA GLU A 40 0.09 20.14 19.74
C GLU A 40 0.24 19.05 20.80
N LYS A 41 -0.88 18.46 21.26
CA LYS A 41 -0.87 17.30 22.18
C LYS A 41 -0.15 16.11 21.53
N LEU A 42 -0.42 15.81 20.24
CA LEU A 42 0.26 14.75 19.52
C LEU A 42 1.77 15.00 19.43
N SER A 43 2.16 16.22 19.05
CA SER A 43 3.56 16.61 18.96
C SER A 43 4.29 16.46 20.29
N LYS A 44 3.64 16.82 21.39
CA LYS A 44 4.17 16.64 22.73
C LYS A 44 4.25 15.16 23.14
N GLU A 45 3.23 14.36 22.82
CA GLU A 45 3.20 12.91 23.09
C GLU A 45 4.32 12.18 22.35
N LYS A 46 4.60 12.63 21.12
CA LYS A 46 5.67 12.09 20.26
C LYS A 46 7.04 12.67 20.58
N ASP A 47 7.15 13.65 21.52
CA ASP A 47 8.40 14.35 21.83
C ASP A 47 9.09 14.87 20.54
N ASP A 48 8.32 15.57 19.72
CA ASP A 48 8.78 16.07 18.43
C ASP A 48 9.82 17.19 18.59
N PRO A 49 10.82 17.27 17.71
CA PRO A 49 11.68 18.45 17.63
C PRO A 49 10.87 19.67 17.15
N VAL A 50 11.32 20.87 17.53
CA VAL A 50 10.61 22.14 17.25
C VAL A 50 10.20 22.29 15.79
N TRP A 51 11.07 21.90 14.85
CA TRP A 51 10.76 22.00 13.42
C TRP A 51 9.59 21.09 12.99
N MET A 52 9.44 19.92 13.64
CA MET A 52 8.35 18.99 13.35
C MET A 52 7.03 19.52 13.93
N GLN A 53 7.04 20.08 15.14
CA GLN A 53 5.86 20.73 15.70
C GLN A 53 5.35 21.85 14.80
N GLN A 54 6.24 22.71 14.32
CA GLN A 54 5.89 23.77 13.38
C GLN A 54 5.33 23.21 12.07
N PHE A 55 5.97 22.20 11.52
CA PHE A 55 5.53 21.52 10.30
C PHE A 55 4.13 20.93 10.43
N ARG A 56 3.80 20.31 11.56
CA ARG A 56 2.47 19.78 11.84
C ARG A 56 1.39 20.86 11.84
N LEU A 57 1.64 21.97 12.51
CA LEU A 57 0.68 23.08 12.60
C LEU A 57 0.51 23.78 11.23
N GLU A 58 1.59 23.98 10.48
CA GLU A 58 1.50 24.46 9.10
C GLU A 58 0.69 23.52 8.21
N SER A 59 0.90 22.22 8.35
CA SER A 59 0.14 21.20 7.60
C SER A 59 -1.35 21.22 7.97
N LEU A 60 -1.68 21.44 9.24
CA LEU A 60 -3.08 21.60 9.68
C LEU A 60 -3.72 22.84 9.07
N GLN A 61 -2.99 23.96 9.01
CA GLN A 61 -3.49 25.17 8.36
C GLN A 61 -3.80 24.90 6.88
N ILE A 62 -2.86 24.26 6.16
CA ILE A 62 -3.05 23.87 4.76
C ILE A 62 -4.27 22.95 4.62
N TYR A 63 -4.44 21.97 5.49
CA TYR A 63 -5.60 21.08 5.51
C TYR A 63 -6.91 21.87 5.59
N ASN A 64 -6.99 22.85 6.48
CA ASN A 64 -8.20 23.65 6.67
C ASN A 64 -8.55 24.52 5.44
N GLU A 65 -7.54 25.00 4.73
CA GLU A 65 -7.70 25.81 3.52
C GLU A 65 -8.04 24.98 2.27
N MET A 66 -7.63 23.71 2.23
CA MET A 66 -7.82 22.83 1.08
C MET A 66 -9.24 22.26 0.99
N LYS A 67 -9.75 22.20 -0.24
CA LYS A 67 -11.01 21.52 -0.55
C LYS A 67 -10.74 20.07 -0.94
N ILE A 68 -11.71 19.21 -0.62
CA ILE A 68 -11.73 17.84 -1.15
C ILE A 68 -11.96 17.91 -2.67
N PRO A 69 -11.21 17.13 -3.47
CA PRO A 69 -11.46 17.04 -4.91
C PRO A 69 -12.90 16.61 -5.21
N ASN A 70 -13.45 17.12 -6.30
CA ASN A 70 -14.81 16.78 -6.76
C ASN A 70 -14.85 15.59 -7.74
N TRP A 71 -13.76 14.85 -7.82
CA TRP A 71 -13.63 13.64 -8.63
C TRP A 71 -13.23 12.45 -7.75
N GLY A 72 -13.42 11.24 -8.26
CA GLY A 72 -13.18 10.01 -7.52
C GLY A 72 -14.39 9.56 -6.68
N PRO A 73 -14.24 8.54 -5.85
CA PRO A 73 -15.28 8.05 -4.96
C PRO A 73 -15.72 9.10 -3.95
N SER A 74 -17.02 9.09 -3.60
CA SER A 74 -17.50 9.88 -2.48
C SER A 74 -16.88 9.39 -1.17
N ILE A 75 -16.42 10.31 -0.35
CA ILE A 75 -15.97 10.05 1.02
C ILE A 75 -17.00 10.51 2.05
N GLU A 76 -18.26 10.66 1.63
CA GLU A 76 -19.38 10.91 2.51
C GLU A 76 -19.46 9.78 3.57
N GLY A 77 -19.60 10.18 4.83
CA GLY A 77 -19.52 9.24 5.97
C GLY A 77 -18.14 9.19 6.66
N LEU A 78 -17.10 9.77 6.06
CA LEU A 78 -15.84 10.05 6.78
C LEU A 78 -15.95 11.42 7.46
N ASP A 79 -16.05 11.39 8.77
CA ASP A 79 -16.11 12.59 9.60
C ASP A 79 -14.92 12.60 10.58
N MET A 80 -14.02 13.56 10.38
CA MET A 80 -12.81 13.68 11.20
C MET A 80 -13.11 13.98 12.67
N ASP A 81 -14.27 14.56 12.99
CA ASP A 81 -14.68 14.82 14.37
C ASP A 81 -14.94 13.51 15.15
N HIS A 82 -15.09 12.40 14.44
CA HIS A 82 -15.29 11.07 15.02
C HIS A 82 -14.07 10.15 14.87
N ILE A 83 -12.95 10.62 14.32
CA ILE A 83 -11.72 9.86 14.15
C ILE A 83 -10.70 10.26 15.22
N ALA A 84 -10.27 9.29 16.03
CA ALA A 84 -9.09 9.46 16.89
C ALA A 84 -7.83 9.40 16.02
N THR A 85 -7.03 10.45 16.04
CA THR A 85 -5.85 10.57 15.17
C THR A 85 -4.61 9.86 15.71
N TYR A 86 -4.64 9.44 16.99
CA TYR A 86 -3.56 8.71 17.61
C TYR A 86 -4.07 7.78 18.70
N VAL A 87 -3.63 6.52 18.64
CA VAL A 87 -3.94 5.49 19.63
C VAL A 87 -2.64 4.72 19.93
N ARG A 88 -2.20 4.77 21.19
CA ARG A 88 -0.99 4.06 21.64
C ARG A 88 -1.40 2.77 22.36
N PRO A 89 -1.02 1.59 21.84
CA PRO A 89 -1.26 0.33 22.53
C PRO A 89 -0.47 0.24 23.85
N ASN A 90 -0.95 -0.59 24.76
CA ASN A 90 -0.30 -0.78 26.08
C ASN A 90 0.94 -1.70 25.97
N THR A 91 1.86 -1.30 25.12
CA THR A 91 3.14 -1.99 24.97
C THR A 91 4.22 -1.02 24.48
N LYS A 92 5.47 -1.47 24.52
CA LYS A 92 6.59 -0.78 23.91
C LYS A 92 7.14 -1.64 22.77
N MET A 93 7.84 -1.01 21.84
CA MET A 93 8.54 -1.72 20.76
C MET A 93 9.48 -2.80 21.34
N ARG A 94 9.44 -3.99 20.72
CA ARG A 94 10.22 -5.17 21.08
C ARG A 94 11.01 -5.66 19.85
N ASN A 95 12.08 -6.39 20.10
CA ASN A 95 12.91 -7.04 19.08
C ASN A 95 12.84 -8.56 19.10
N ASP A 96 12.00 -9.12 19.96
CA ASP A 96 11.73 -10.56 20.06
C ASP A 96 10.24 -10.76 20.35
N TRP A 97 9.56 -11.56 19.53
CA TRP A 97 8.13 -11.85 19.64
C TRP A 97 7.69 -12.39 21.00
N LYS A 98 8.59 -13.05 21.72
CA LYS A 98 8.29 -13.56 23.08
C LYS A 98 7.95 -12.46 24.11
N TYR A 99 8.35 -11.21 23.83
CA TYR A 99 8.10 -10.06 24.72
C TYR A 99 6.96 -9.15 24.22
N VAL A 100 6.39 -9.45 23.07
CA VAL A 100 5.17 -8.79 22.57
C VAL A 100 3.98 -9.32 23.35
N PRO A 101 3.01 -8.48 23.80
CA PRO A 101 1.80 -8.94 24.47
C PRO A 101 1.10 -10.04 23.69
N GLU A 102 0.52 -11.04 24.39
CA GLU A 102 0.05 -12.29 23.79
C GLU A 102 -1.10 -12.06 22.80
N ASP A 103 -2.03 -11.14 23.11
CA ASP A 103 -3.13 -10.72 22.23
C ASP A 103 -2.61 -10.17 20.89
N ILE A 104 -1.71 -9.20 20.95
CA ILE A 104 -1.07 -8.60 19.76
C ILE A 104 -0.26 -9.65 18.99
N LYS A 105 0.51 -10.47 19.70
CA LYS A 105 1.32 -11.54 19.09
C LYS A 105 0.44 -12.57 18.39
N GLU A 106 -0.66 -13.01 19.00
CA GLU A 106 -1.61 -13.95 18.39
C GLU A 106 -2.21 -13.39 17.10
N THR A 107 -2.55 -12.10 17.09
CA THR A 107 -3.00 -11.41 15.88
C THR A 107 -1.96 -11.49 14.76
N PHE A 108 -0.69 -11.16 15.02
CA PHE A 108 0.36 -11.25 14.00
C PHE A 108 0.73 -12.70 13.63
N GLU A 109 0.63 -13.65 14.55
CA GLU A 109 0.82 -15.09 14.25
C GLU A 109 -0.25 -15.62 13.30
N ARG A 110 -1.52 -15.26 13.51
CA ARG A 110 -2.62 -15.62 12.60
C ARG A 110 -2.47 -14.98 11.22
N LEU A 111 -1.89 -13.79 11.15
CA LEU A 111 -1.55 -13.13 9.90
C LEU A 111 -0.25 -13.70 9.25
N GLY A 112 0.43 -14.63 9.89
CA GLY A 112 1.59 -15.32 9.35
C GLY A 112 2.90 -14.53 9.42
N ILE A 113 2.94 -13.36 10.06
CA ILE A 113 4.09 -12.45 10.05
C ILE A 113 5.34 -13.03 10.73
N PRO A 114 5.27 -13.63 11.95
CA PRO A 114 6.45 -14.24 12.58
C PRO A 114 7.00 -15.43 11.79
N GLN A 115 6.14 -16.17 11.07
CA GLN A 115 6.54 -17.28 10.22
C GLN A 115 7.29 -16.80 8.97
N ALA A 116 6.77 -15.74 8.32
CA ALA A 116 7.39 -15.11 7.17
C ALA A 116 8.76 -14.52 7.53
N GLU A 117 8.90 -13.87 8.71
CA GLU A 117 10.17 -13.35 9.20
C GLU A 117 11.25 -14.45 9.30
N ARG A 118 10.90 -15.58 9.91
CA ARG A 118 11.86 -16.69 10.08
C ARG A 118 12.29 -17.32 8.76
N LYS A 119 11.43 -17.38 7.76
CA LYS A 119 11.65 -18.13 6.53
C LYS A 119 12.19 -17.27 5.38
N SER A 120 11.62 -16.09 5.17
CA SER A 120 11.73 -15.37 3.90
C SER A 120 12.03 -13.88 3.99
N LEU A 121 12.21 -13.31 5.21
CA LEU A 121 12.44 -11.88 5.37
C LEU A 121 13.80 -11.56 5.96
N ALA A 122 14.38 -10.43 5.55
CA ALA A 122 15.63 -9.88 6.06
C ALA A 122 15.41 -9.00 7.31
N GLY A 123 14.20 -8.51 7.51
CA GLY A 123 13.79 -7.75 8.67
C GLY A 123 12.29 -7.47 8.62
N VAL A 124 11.71 -7.24 9.80
CA VAL A 124 10.26 -6.97 9.97
C VAL A 124 10.06 -5.81 10.92
N GLY A 125 9.15 -4.92 10.56
CA GLY A 125 8.52 -3.96 11.44
C GLY A 125 7.03 -4.26 11.54
N ALA A 126 6.49 -4.42 12.75
CA ALA A 126 5.06 -4.60 12.96
C ALA A 126 4.51 -3.43 13.77
N GLN A 127 3.59 -2.69 13.15
CA GLN A 127 2.87 -1.59 13.78
C GLN A 127 1.46 -2.06 14.16
N TYR A 128 1.06 -1.68 15.35
CA TYR A 128 -0.28 -1.91 15.87
C TYR A 128 -0.87 -0.56 16.28
N ASP A 129 -1.97 -0.18 15.67
CA ASP A 129 -2.55 1.16 15.74
C ASP A 129 -1.53 2.24 15.33
N SER A 130 -1.14 3.12 16.22
CA SER A 130 -0.26 4.25 15.90
C SER A 130 1.22 4.02 16.21
N GLU A 131 1.60 2.84 16.75
CA GLU A 131 2.97 2.58 17.21
C GLU A 131 3.56 1.28 16.68
N LEU A 132 4.87 1.28 16.43
CA LEU A 132 5.63 0.04 16.25
C LEU A 132 5.67 -0.75 17.56
N VAL A 133 5.23 -2.00 17.50
CA VAL A 133 5.22 -2.93 18.66
C VAL A 133 6.33 -3.99 18.55
N TYR A 134 6.79 -4.24 17.34
CA TYR A 134 7.89 -5.16 17.05
C TYR A 134 8.76 -4.63 15.93
N HIS A 135 10.07 -4.78 16.09
CA HIS A 135 11.03 -4.48 15.03
C HIS A 135 12.27 -5.34 15.16
N ASN A 136 12.68 -5.94 14.06
CA ASN A 136 13.92 -6.73 14.00
C ASN A 136 14.53 -6.70 12.60
N VAL A 137 15.85 -6.69 12.53
CA VAL A 137 16.65 -6.80 11.30
C VAL A 137 17.71 -7.85 11.52
N LYS A 138 17.95 -8.73 10.54
CA LYS A 138 19.01 -9.72 10.63
C LYS A 138 20.39 -9.06 10.73
N ASP A 139 21.23 -9.55 11.63
CA ASP A 139 22.58 -9.02 11.85
C ASP A 139 23.41 -8.96 10.57
N SER A 140 23.26 -9.93 9.67
CA SER A 140 23.94 -9.96 8.36
C SER A 140 23.59 -8.77 7.48
N VAL A 141 22.35 -8.30 7.55
CA VAL A 141 21.86 -7.14 6.78
C VAL A 141 22.32 -5.84 7.42
N ALA A 142 22.25 -5.75 8.74
CA ALA A 142 22.78 -4.60 9.49
C ALA A 142 24.30 -4.44 9.30
N ALA A 143 25.03 -5.55 9.22
CA ALA A 143 26.48 -5.55 8.96
C ALA A 143 26.87 -5.00 7.57
N GLU A 144 25.95 -5.02 6.60
CA GLU A 144 26.14 -4.37 5.29
C GLU A 144 25.86 -2.86 5.32
N GLY A 145 25.54 -2.30 6.50
CA GLY A 145 25.21 -0.89 6.71
C GLY A 145 23.76 -0.52 6.32
N VAL A 146 22.91 -1.51 6.09
CA VAL A 146 21.49 -1.27 5.85
C VAL A 146 20.82 -0.79 7.13
N VAL A 147 20.11 0.31 7.03
CA VAL A 147 19.32 0.86 8.12
C VAL A 147 17.86 0.53 7.87
N TYR A 148 17.23 -0.06 8.85
CA TYR A 148 15.78 -0.20 8.91
C TYR A 148 15.35 0.08 10.36
N THR A 149 14.57 1.11 10.59
CA THR A 149 14.07 1.52 11.91
C THR A 149 12.71 2.21 11.77
N ASP A 150 12.08 2.55 12.89
CA ASP A 150 10.90 3.39 12.89
C ASP A 150 11.24 4.86 12.53
N MET A 151 10.23 5.57 12.01
CA MET A 151 10.41 6.95 11.55
C MET A 151 10.76 7.93 12.67
N GLU A 152 10.16 7.78 13.87
CA GLU A 152 10.42 8.67 14.99
C GLU A 152 11.85 8.51 15.53
N SER A 153 12.34 7.28 15.65
CA SER A 153 13.73 6.98 16.02
C SER A 153 14.71 7.55 15.00
N ALA A 154 14.43 7.40 13.71
CA ALA A 154 15.27 7.97 12.65
C ALA A 154 15.29 9.51 12.71
N MET A 155 14.15 10.14 12.99
CA MET A 155 14.03 11.61 13.06
C MET A 155 14.78 12.23 14.25
N LYS A 156 14.92 11.49 15.34
CA LYS A 156 15.57 11.96 16.58
C LYS A 156 17.01 11.48 16.75
N GLY A 157 17.40 10.45 16.00
CA GLY A 157 18.68 9.77 16.14
C GLY A 157 19.73 10.21 15.14
N GLU A 158 20.60 9.29 14.81
CA GLU A 158 21.74 9.48 13.89
C GLU A 158 21.32 9.92 12.48
N TYR A 159 20.09 9.55 12.05
CA TYR A 159 19.59 9.86 10.71
C TYR A 159 18.73 11.13 10.65
N ALA A 160 18.69 11.93 11.71
CA ALA A 160 17.85 13.14 11.80
C ALA A 160 18.02 14.11 10.63
N ASP A 161 19.27 14.37 10.22
CA ASP A 161 19.56 15.27 9.07
C ASP A 161 19.07 14.67 7.75
N MET A 162 19.20 13.35 7.58
CA MET A 162 18.69 12.65 6.40
C MET A 162 17.16 12.69 6.36
N VAL A 163 16.51 12.40 7.46
CA VAL A 163 15.05 12.52 7.57
C VAL A 163 14.61 13.95 7.25
N ARG A 164 15.20 14.96 7.87
CA ARG A 164 14.86 16.37 7.61
C ARG A 164 15.03 16.78 6.13
N LYS A 165 15.98 16.18 5.45
CA LYS A 165 16.26 16.43 4.02
C LYS A 165 15.19 15.86 3.11
N TYR A 166 14.60 14.71 3.47
CA TYR A 166 13.73 13.94 2.57
C TYR A 166 12.26 13.89 3.00
N PHE A 167 11.94 14.00 4.29
CA PHE A 167 10.61 13.90 4.85
C PHE A 167 9.66 14.94 4.26
N MET A 168 8.54 14.49 3.71
CA MET A 168 7.49 15.30 3.08
C MET A 168 8.03 16.30 2.03
N LYS A 169 9.07 15.88 1.27
CA LYS A 169 9.65 16.66 0.16
C LYS A 169 9.19 16.16 -1.20
N LEU A 170 8.86 14.91 -1.30
CA LEU A 170 8.34 14.30 -2.51
C LEU A 170 6.81 14.33 -2.51
N VAL A 171 6.19 14.04 -1.37
CA VAL A 171 4.76 14.27 -1.09
C VAL A 171 4.67 15.46 -0.14
N THR A 172 4.22 16.61 -0.62
CA THR A 172 4.11 17.82 0.20
C THR A 172 2.71 17.99 0.78
N PRO A 173 2.53 18.72 1.90
CA PRO A 173 1.20 19.05 2.41
C PRO A 173 0.30 19.79 1.39
N HIS A 174 0.91 20.45 0.40
CA HIS A 174 0.18 21.16 -0.66
C HIS A 174 -0.33 20.27 -1.80
N ASP A 175 -0.03 18.98 -1.81
CA ASP A 175 -0.47 18.09 -2.90
C ASP A 175 -1.98 17.87 -2.92
N HIS A 176 -2.57 17.59 -1.78
CA HIS A 176 -4.01 17.44 -1.58
C HIS A 176 -4.34 17.37 -0.08
N LYS A 177 -5.64 17.50 0.24
CA LYS A 177 -6.13 17.59 1.62
C LYS A 177 -5.64 16.46 2.55
N PHE A 178 -5.57 15.21 2.06
CA PHE A 178 -5.12 14.07 2.88
C PHE A 178 -3.58 14.01 3.04
N ALA A 179 -2.80 14.60 2.13
CA ALA A 179 -1.37 14.81 2.35
C ALA A 179 -1.12 15.87 3.44
N ALA A 180 -1.93 16.93 3.47
CA ALA A 180 -1.90 17.92 4.54
C ALA A 180 -2.33 17.31 5.89
N LEU A 181 -3.40 16.50 5.91
CA LEU A 181 -3.83 15.74 7.08
C LEU A 181 -2.69 14.86 7.60
N HIS A 182 -2.08 14.08 6.72
CA HIS A 182 -0.93 13.24 7.08
C HIS A 182 0.19 14.07 7.72
N GLY A 183 0.58 15.18 7.10
CA GLY A 183 1.61 16.08 7.66
C GLY A 183 1.29 16.58 9.08
N ALA A 184 0.01 16.81 9.38
CA ALA A 184 -0.43 17.28 10.70
C ALA A 184 -0.41 16.19 11.77
N VAL A 185 -0.77 14.93 11.43
CA VAL A 185 -1.04 13.90 12.44
C VAL A 185 -0.28 12.58 12.25
N TRP A 186 0.71 12.53 11.39
CA TRP A 186 1.47 11.30 11.14
C TRP A 186 2.08 10.71 12.43
N SER A 187 2.11 9.40 12.50
CA SER A 187 2.72 8.63 13.59
C SER A 187 3.09 7.23 13.11
N GLY A 188 4.22 6.70 13.60
CA GLY A 188 4.72 5.40 13.16
C GLY A 188 5.29 5.41 11.74
N GLY A 189 5.39 4.23 11.18
CA GLY A 189 5.97 4.02 9.86
C GLY A 189 7.44 3.63 9.90
N SER A 190 8.08 3.64 8.74
CA SER A 190 9.38 3.01 8.54
C SER A 190 10.38 3.94 7.87
N PHE A 191 11.60 3.95 8.38
CA PHE A 191 12.76 4.54 7.71
C PHE A 191 13.70 3.45 7.24
N VAL A 192 14.01 3.43 5.93
CA VAL A 192 14.94 2.48 5.32
C VAL A 192 15.99 3.22 4.51
N TYR A 193 17.26 2.92 4.77
CA TYR A 193 18.37 3.35 3.94
C TYR A 193 19.21 2.15 3.52
N VAL A 194 19.37 1.95 2.22
CA VAL A 194 20.23 0.92 1.65
C VAL A 194 21.45 1.60 1.05
N PRO A 195 22.67 1.36 1.58
CA PRO A 195 23.89 2.02 1.15
C PRO A 195 24.26 1.68 -0.31
N LYS A 196 25.08 2.55 -0.88
CA LYS A 196 25.60 2.41 -2.25
C LYS A 196 26.16 1.01 -2.54
N GLY A 197 25.67 0.39 -3.61
CA GLY A 197 26.13 -0.91 -4.11
C GLY A 197 25.70 -2.12 -3.28
N VAL A 198 24.89 -1.93 -2.23
CA VAL A 198 24.36 -3.04 -1.43
C VAL A 198 23.13 -3.65 -2.10
N HIS A 199 23.12 -4.97 -2.25
CA HIS A 199 22.05 -5.72 -2.90
C HIS A 199 21.38 -6.68 -1.92
N LEU A 200 20.19 -6.34 -1.47
CA LEU A 200 19.38 -7.22 -0.62
C LEU A 200 18.64 -8.24 -1.48
N SER A 201 19.01 -9.52 -1.30
CA SER A 201 18.37 -10.65 -1.99
C SER A 201 17.07 -11.11 -1.33
N ILE A 202 16.87 -10.74 -0.05
CA ILE A 202 15.73 -11.10 0.77
C ILE A 202 14.99 -9.81 1.14
N PRO A 203 13.63 -9.76 1.05
CA PRO A 203 12.89 -8.54 1.29
C PRO A 203 12.89 -8.10 2.76
N LEU A 204 12.71 -6.79 2.96
CA LEU A 204 12.27 -6.19 4.21
C LEU A 204 10.75 -6.04 4.21
N GLN A 205 10.12 -6.08 5.39
CA GLN A 205 8.68 -5.92 5.51
C GLN A 205 8.28 -4.94 6.60
N SER A 206 7.26 -4.12 6.33
CA SER A 206 6.42 -3.48 7.34
C SER A 206 5.01 -4.06 7.28
N TYR A 207 4.42 -4.31 8.45
CA TYR A 207 3.01 -4.71 8.55
C TYR A 207 2.26 -3.75 9.47
N PHE A 208 1.17 -3.19 8.97
CA PHE A 208 0.34 -2.21 9.65
C PHE A 208 -1.01 -2.81 10.01
N ARG A 209 -1.29 -2.88 11.30
CA ARG A 209 -2.58 -3.36 11.84
C ARG A 209 -3.28 -2.24 12.57
N LEU A 210 -4.44 -1.80 12.08
CA LEU A 210 -5.31 -0.86 12.79
C LEU A 210 -6.39 -1.64 13.52
N ASN A 211 -6.24 -1.84 14.82
CA ASN A 211 -7.23 -2.53 15.67
C ASN A 211 -8.20 -1.57 16.34
N ALA A 212 -7.82 -0.34 16.60
CA ALA A 212 -8.64 0.64 17.30
C ALA A 212 -9.89 1.05 16.50
N LYS A 213 -11.06 0.98 17.14
CA LYS A 213 -12.35 1.38 16.57
C LYS A 213 -12.46 2.90 16.45
N GLY A 214 -12.93 3.44 15.31
CA GLY A 214 -13.09 4.88 15.10
C GLY A 214 -11.76 5.63 15.17
N ALA A 215 -10.69 5.03 14.68
CA ALA A 215 -9.36 5.61 14.66
C ALA A 215 -8.81 5.73 13.24
N GLY A 216 -7.79 6.58 13.11
CA GLY A 216 -6.98 6.69 11.91
C GLY A 216 -5.59 6.11 12.10
N GLN A 217 -5.00 5.63 11.00
CA GLN A 217 -3.61 5.21 10.91
C GLN A 217 -2.91 6.08 9.86
N PHE A 218 -1.78 6.70 10.25
CA PHE A 218 -1.10 7.76 9.49
C PHE A 218 0.41 7.52 9.45
N GLU A 219 0.82 6.31 9.16
CA GLU A 219 2.23 5.93 9.10
C GLU A 219 3.00 6.62 7.97
N HIS A 220 4.24 7.00 8.23
CA HIS A 220 5.15 7.57 7.24
C HIS A 220 6.26 6.60 6.89
N THR A 221 6.33 6.16 5.64
CA THR A 221 7.39 5.30 5.14
C THR A 221 8.33 6.10 4.23
N LEU A 222 9.60 6.21 4.63
CA LEU A 222 10.66 6.85 3.86
C LEU A 222 11.74 5.83 3.51
N ILE A 223 11.91 5.57 2.23
CA ILE A 223 12.92 4.62 1.73
C ILE A 223 13.88 5.31 0.78
N ILE A 224 15.18 5.16 1.05
CA ILE A 224 16.26 5.66 0.19
C ILE A 224 17.12 4.46 -0.21
N VAL A 225 17.11 4.13 -1.51
CA VAL A 225 17.98 3.11 -2.10
C VAL A 225 19.08 3.83 -2.85
N ASP A 226 20.31 3.78 -2.32
CA ASP A 226 21.43 4.58 -2.81
C ASP A 226 22.01 4.02 -4.12
N GLU A 227 22.97 4.69 -4.71
CA GLU A 227 23.50 4.41 -6.05
C GLU A 227 23.86 2.95 -6.25
N GLY A 228 23.33 2.32 -7.29
CA GLY A 228 23.58 0.94 -7.66
C GLY A 228 23.06 -0.10 -6.67
N ALA A 229 22.37 0.29 -5.61
CA ALA A 229 21.82 -0.63 -4.61
C ALA A 229 20.49 -1.25 -5.04
N SER A 230 20.06 -2.32 -4.36
CA SER A 230 18.76 -2.93 -4.63
C SER A 230 18.04 -3.38 -3.37
N LEU A 231 16.71 -3.19 -3.37
CA LEU A 231 15.82 -3.55 -2.29
C LEU A 231 14.48 -4.07 -2.83
N HIS A 232 13.96 -5.13 -2.22
CA HIS A 232 12.53 -5.46 -2.25
C HIS A 232 11.94 -5.13 -0.87
N PHE A 233 10.96 -4.23 -0.84
CA PHE A 233 10.22 -3.87 0.37
C PHE A 233 8.78 -4.30 0.24
N ILE A 234 8.22 -4.89 1.31
CA ILE A 234 6.84 -5.39 1.33
C ILE A 234 6.07 -4.65 2.41
N GLU A 235 4.92 -4.12 2.04
CA GLU A 235 3.96 -3.49 2.95
C GLU A 235 2.70 -4.35 3.02
N GLY A 236 2.33 -4.77 4.22
CA GLY A 236 1.06 -5.42 4.49
C GLY A 236 0.19 -4.53 5.37
N CYS A 237 -1.11 -4.46 5.06
CA CYS A 237 -2.03 -3.64 5.83
C CYS A 237 -3.33 -4.40 6.11
N SER A 238 -3.84 -4.31 7.34
CA SER A 238 -5.14 -4.92 7.68
C SER A 238 -5.86 -4.22 8.83
N ALA A 239 -7.18 -4.41 8.90
CA ALA A 239 -8.01 -4.00 10.02
C ALA A 239 -9.18 -4.96 10.22
N PRO A 240 -9.66 -5.20 11.46
CA PRO A 240 -10.87 -5.92 11.70
C PRO A 240 -12.10 -5.10 11.29
N LYS A 241 -13.23 -5.77 11.12
CA LYS A 241 -14.49 -5.12 10.75
C LYS A 241 -15.14 -4.45 11.97
N TYR A 242 -15.47 -3.17 11.83
CA TYR A 242 -16.27 -2.39 12.76
C TYR A 242 -17.53 -1.84 12.09
N ASN A 243 -18.47 -1.30 12.91
CA ASN A 243 -19.68 -0.63 12.44
C ASN A 243 -19.55 0.91 12.41
N VAL A 244 -18.33 1.41 12.46
CA VAL A 244 -17.97 2.83 12.38
C VAL A 244 -16.85 3.01 11.36
N ALA A 245 -16.72 4.22 10.83
CA ALA A 245 -15.63 4.56 9.92
C ALA A 245 -14.27 4.47 10.62
N ASN A 246 -13.30 3.93 9.91
CA ASN A 246 -11.87 4.01 10.21
C ASN A 246 -11.18 4.64 9.01
N LEU A 247 -10.05 5.31 9.23
CA LEU A 247 -9.29 5.99 8.19
C LEU A 247 -7.86 5.45 8.12
N HIS A 248 -7.40 5.18 6.91
CA HIS A 248 -5.98 5.01 6.62
C HIS A 248 -5.53 6.09 5.65
N ALA A 249 -4.60 6.93 6.08
CA ALA A 249 -4.03 8.00 5.27
C ALA A 249 -2.51 8.07 5.48
N GLY A 250 -1.83 6.96 5.20
CA GLY A 250 -0.38 6.84 5.23
C GLY A 250 0.29 7.61 4.09
N CYS A 251 1.59 7.80 4.22
CA CYS A 251 2.42 8.44 3.20
C CYS A 251 3.69 7.64 2.96
N VAL A 252 4.01 7.40 1.68
CA VAL A 252 5.21 6.66 1.26
C VAL A 252 6.03 7.52 0.31
N GLU A 253 7.28 7.77 0.67
CA GLU A 253 8.25 8.50 -0.15
C GLU A 253 9.45 7.61 -0.46
N LEU A 254 9.69 7.37 -1.75
CA LEU A 254 10.73 6.47 -2.24
C LEU A 254 11.75 7.23 -3.09
N TYR A 255 13.01 7.14 -2.71
CA TYR A 255 14.12 7.75 -3.45
C TYR A 255 15.00 6.64 -4.03
N VAL A 256 14.91 6.45 -5.35
CA VAL A 256 15.69 5.47 -6.10
C VAL A 256 16.83 6.20 -6.80
N LYS A 257 18.04 6.06 -6.26
CA LYS A 257 19.22 6.77 -6.72
C LYS A 257 19.75 6.19 -8.05
N LYS A 258 20.80 6.81 -8.60
CA LYS A 258 21.39 6.41 -9.88
C LYS A 258 21.68 4.91 -9.94
N GLY A 259 21.12 4.24 -10.95
CA GLY A 259 21.32 2.80 -11.18
C GLY A 259 20.73 1.87 -10.11
N ALA A 260 20.01 2.42 -9.12
CA ALA A 260 19.41 1.61 -8.06
C ALA A 260 18.12 0.92 -8.52
N LYS A 261 17.75 -0.14 -7.83
CA LYS A 261 16.50 -0.88 -8.07
C LYS A 261 15.70 -1.00 -6.77
N LEU A 262 14.44 -0.54 -6.79
CA LEU A 262 13.49 -0.74 -5.70
C LEU A 262 12.26 -1.46 -6.23
N ARG A 263 11.90 -2.57 -5.60
CA ARG A 263 10.57 -3.20 -5.73
C ARG A 263 9.79 -2.88 -4.46
N TYR A 264 8.62 -2.28 -4.61
CA TYR A 264 7.71 -1.97 -3.51
C TYR A 264 6.39 -2.72 -3.71
N SER A 265 6.16 -3.70 -2.85
CA SER A 265 4.96 -4.55 -2.92
C SER A 265 4.01 -4.20 -1.79
N THR A 266 2.74 -3.95 -2.09
CA THR A 266 1.70 -3.69 -1.10
C THR A 266 0.59 -4.72 -1.21
N ILE A 267 0.19 -5.30 -0.07
CA ILE A 267 -1.03 -6.10 0.04
C ILE A 267 -1.91 -5.47 1.11
N GLU A 268 -3.05 -4.98 0.68
CA GLU A 268 -4.03 -4.31 1.54
C GLU A 268 -5.25 -5.20 1.71
N ASN A 269 -5.55 -5.54 2.96
CA ASN A 269 -6.70 -6.32 3.36
C ASN A 269 -7.49 -5.59 4.43
N TRP A 270 -8.07 -4.47 4.04
CA TRP A 270 -8.86 -3.63 4.91
C TRP A 270 -10.28 -4.17 5.09
N SER A 271 -10.89 -3.87 6.21
CA SER A 271 -12.33 -4.12 6.43
C SER A 271 -13.20 -3.14 5.65
N LYS A 272 -14.46 -3.54 5.41
CA LYS A 272 -15.42 -2.76 4.59
C LYS A 272 -15.95 -1.46 5.24
N ASN A 273 -15.41 -1.04 6.36
CA ASN A 273 -15.68 0.26 7.00
C ASN A 273 -14.50 1.23 6.88
N MET A 274 -13.43 0.81 6.21
CA MET A 274 -12.20 1.59 6.06
C MET A 274 -12.30 2.57 4.88
N TYR A 275 -11.89 3.82 5.12
CA TYR A 275 -11.51 4.77 4.08
C TYR A 275 -9.99 4.71 3.92
N ASN A 276 -9.54 4.24 2.76
CA ASN A 276 -8.12 4.07 2.46
C ASN A 276 -7.65 5.13 1.46
N LEU A 277 -7.03 6.19 1.96
CA LEU A 277 -6.67 7.40 1.23
C LEU A 277 -5.15 7.63 1.27
N ASN A 278 -4.39 6.59 0.97
CA ASN A 278 -2.94 6.54 1.08
C ASN A 278 -2.25 7.28 -0.10
N THR A 279 -1.10 7.88 0.17
CA THR A 279 -0.31 8.62 -0.83
C THR A 279 1.08 8.00 -0.99
N LYS A 280 1.43 7.56 -2.20
CA LYS A 280 2.72 6.92 -2.49
C LYS A 280 3.41 7.63 -3.65
N ARG A 281 4.70 7.98 -3.48
CA ARG A 281 5.48 8.63 -4.54
C ARG A 281 6.93 8.16 -4.58
N ALA A 282 7.45 7.97 -5.79
CA ALA A 282 8.84 7.63 -6.05
C ALA A 282 9.52 8.68 -6.92
N LEU A 283 10.76 9.03 -6.58
CA LEU A 283 11.68 9.79 -7.43
C LEU A 283 12.77 8.84 -7.92
N VAL A 284 12.91 8.73 -9.25
CA VAL A 284 13.83 7.78 -9.87
C VAL A 284 14.91 8.55 -10.64
N GLU A 285 16.17 8.37 -10.24
CA GLU A 285 17.34 8.98 -10.85
C GLU A 285 17.86 8.18 -12.06
N GLU A 286 18.93 8.62 -12.69
CA GLU A 286 19.52 8.06 -13.92
C GLU A 286 19.69 6.53 -13.84
N GLY A 287 19.14 5.81 -14.81
CA GLY A 287 19.21 4.35 -14.89
C GLY A 287 18.53 3.59 -13.75
N GLY A 288 17.91 4.30 -12.80
CA GLY A 288 17.17 3.70 -11.68
C GLY A 288 15.89 3.01 -12.14
N THR A 289 15.41 2.05 -11.35
CA THR A 289 14.18 1.30 -11.63
C THR A 289 13.31 1.22 -10.39
N ILE A 290 12.03 1.60 -10.52
CA ILE A 290 10.98 1.36 -9.52
C ILE A 290 9.98 0.34 -10.04
N GLU A 291 9.71 -0.70 -9.26
CA GLU A 291 8.66 -1.68 -9.52
C GLU A 291 7.61 -1.60 -8.40
N TRP A 292 6.38 -1.28 -8.77
CA TRP A 292 5.23 -1.28 -7.86
C TRP A 292 4.41 -2.54 -8.06
N ILE A 293 4.10 -3.24 -6.97
CA ILE A 293 3.17 -4.38 -6.99
C ILE A 293 2.08 -4.09 -5.96
N SER A 294 0.82 -4.11 -6.39
CA SER A 294 -0.31 -3.70 -5.55
C SER A 294 -1.43 -4.73 -5.59
N GLY A 295 -1.81 -5.24 -4.43
CA GLY A 295 -3.03 -6.02 -4.21
C GLY A 295 -3.98 -5.25 -3.29
N SER A 296 -5.13 -4.80 -3.81
CA SER A 296 -6.11 -4.02 -3.06
C SER A 296 -7.38 -4.81 -2.84
N PHE A 297 -7.62 -5.17 -1.58
CA PHE A 297 -8.78 -5.91 -1.10
C PHE A 297 -9.42 -5.19 0.09
N GLY A 298 -10.72 -5.27 0.20
CA GLY A 298 -11.42 -4.61 1.30
C GLY A 298 -11.64 -3.13 1.05
N SER A 299 -11.72 -2.35 2.13
CA SER A 299 -12.12 -0.94 2.20
C SER A 299 -13.57 -0.67 1.77
N HIS A 300 -14.18 0.37 2.32
CA HIS A 300 -15.41 0.96 1.79
C HIS A 300 -15.10 1.85 0.58
N VAL A 301 -14.12 2.73 0.77
CA VAL A 301 -13.58 3.61 -0.27
C VAL A 301 -12.07 3.46 -0.29
N GLY A 302 -11.49 3.26 -1.47
CA GLY A 302 -10.05 3.26 -1.69
C GLY A 302 -9.64 4.26 -2.78
N CYS A 303 -8.65 5.10 -2.49
CA CYS A 303 -8.03 6.01 -3.46
C CYS A 303 -6.51 5.77 -3.44
N LEU A 304 -6.00 5.01 -4.41
CA LEU A 304 -4.61 4.53 -4.42
C LEU A 304 -3.96 4.79 -5.77
N TYR A 305 -3.09 5.80 -5.83
CA TYR A 305 -2.44 6.23 -7.06
C TYR A 305 -0.93 6.42 -6.86
N PRO A 306 -0.13 5.33 -6.73
CA PRO A 306 1.32 5.48 -6.66
C PRO A 306 1.83 6.27 -7.88
N MET A 307 2.65 7.27 -7.58
CA MET A 307 3.22 8.15 -8.60
C MET A 307 4.72 7.96 -8.71
N SER A 308 5.24 7.88 -9.93
CA SER A 308 6.68 7.83 -10.20
C SER A 308 7.12 9.04 -11.03
N ILE A 309 8.16 9.72 -10.56
CA ILE A 309 8.84 10.79 -11.30
C ILE A 309 10.14 10.21 -11.85
N LEU A 310 10.17 9.94 -13.15
CA LEU A 310 11.34 9.46 -13.88
C LEU A 310 12.25 10.63 -14.23
N LYS A 311 13.00 11.11 -13.22
CA LYS A 311 13.79 12.34 -13.30
C LYS A 311 15.08 12.17 -14.11
N GLY A 312 15.73 11.02 -13.94
CA GLY A 312 17.00 10.72 -14.60
C GLY A 312 16.84 10.08 -15.97
N ASP A 313 17.84 10.24 -16.83
CA ASP A 313 17.86 9.57 -18.15
C ASP A 313 17.88 8.04 -17.96
N ASN A 314 17.20 7.31 -18.86
CA ASN A 314 17.09 5.85 -18.84
C ASN A 314 16.40 5.26 -17.59
N SER A 315 15.75 6.06 -16.75
CA SER A 315 15.02 5.57 -15.58
C SER A 315 13.73 4.85 -16.00
N ARG A 316 13.27 3.91 -15.15
CA ARG A 316 12.18 2.99 -15.49
C ARG A 316 11.18 2.89 -14.35
N MET A 317 9.90 2.66 -14.72
CA MET A 317 8.81 2.37 -13.80
C MET A 317 8.00 1.20 -14.33
N GLU A 318 7.71 0.22 -13.45
CA GLU A 318 6.75 -0.83 -13.70
C GLU A 318 5.68 -0.81 -12.60
N PHE A 319 4.42 -0.95 -13.00
CA PHE A 319 3.30 -1.06 -12.07
C PHE A 319 2.46 -2.29 -12.43
N THR A 320 2.31 -3.19 -11.47
CA THR A 320 1.45 -4.36 -11.60
C THR A 320 0.45 -4.35 -10.45
N GLY A 321 -0.85 -4.36 -10.77
CA GLY A 321 -1.89 -4.23 -9.75
C GLY A 321 -3.06 -5.19 -9.94
N VAL A 322 -3.63 -5.66 -8.82
CA VAL A 322 -4.94 -6.31 -8.78
C VAL A 322 -5.84 -5.62 -7.78
N THR A 323 -7.08 -5.38 -8.17
CA THR A 323 -8.11 -4.77 -7.32
C THR A 323 -9.35 -5.66 -7.32
N PHE A 324 -9.91 -5.93 -6.16
CA PHE A 324 -11.17 -6.66 -6.01
C PHE A 324 -12.19 -5.81 -5.26
N ALA A 325 -13.25 -5.39 -5.95
CA ALA A 325 -14.34 -4.60 -5.39
C ALA A 325 -15.61 -5.45 -5.24
N GLY A 326 -16.02 -5.70 -4.01
CA GLY A 326 -17.25 -6.40 -3.66
C GLY A 326 -18.38 -5.45 -3.24
N ALA A 327 -19.46 -6.02 -2.71
CA ALA A 327 -20.63 -5.26 -2.26
C ALA A 327 -20.28 -4.08 -1.33
N GLY A 328 -20.77 -2.89 -1.65
CA GLY A 328 -20.57 -1.66 -0.88
C GLY A 328 -19.18 -1.07 -0.95
N GLN A 329 -18.34 -1.50 -1.89
CA GLN A 329 -16.98 -1.01 -2.09
C GLN A 329 -16.87 -0.14 -3.34
N ASN A 330 -16.13 0.96 -3.23
CA ASN A 330 -15.78 1.82 -4.35
C ASN A 330 -14.26 2.05 -4.34
N LEU A 331 -13.55 1.29 -5.17
CA LEU A 331 -12.09 1.26 -5.22
C LEU A 331 -11.60 1.95 -6.50
N ASP A 332 -11.10 3.17 -6.36
CA ASP A 332 -10.49 3.94 -7.43
C ASP A 332 -8.96 3.82 -7.30
N THR A 333 -8.38 2.99 -8.14
CA THR A 333 -6.96 2.63 -8.09
C THR A 333 -6.29 2.97 -9.41
N GLY A 334 -4.97 3.02 -9.41
CA GLY A 334 -4.25 3.27 -10.64
C GLY A 334 -2.81 3.65 -10.41
N ALA A 335 -2.21 4.32 -11.38
CA ALA A 335 -0.85 4.83 -11.23
C ALA A 335 -0.61 6.07 -12.09
N LYS A 336 0.32 6.92 -11.62
CA LYS A 336 0.78 8.08 -12.37
C LYS A 336 2.28 7.99 -12.64
N VAL A 337 2.69 8.32 -13.85
CA VAL A 337 4.10 8.46 -14.20
C VAL A 337 4.36 9.81 -14.85
N VAL A 338 5.47 10.43 -14.47
CA VAL A 338 5.98 11.67 -15.07
C VAL A 338 7.36 11.39 -15.65
N HIS A 339 7.46 11.40 -16.97
CA HIS A 339 8.71 11.27 -17.70
C HIS A 339 9.39 12.64 -17.83
N VAL A 340 10.55 12.80 -17.19
CA VAL A 340 11.36 14.04 -17.18
C VAL A 340 12.68 13.84 -17.91
N GLY A 341 13.37 12.73 -17.60
CA GLY A 341 14.63 12.34 -18.26
C GLY A 341 14.41 11.79 -19.67
N LYS A 342 15.50 11.66 -20.43
CA LYS A 342 15.50 11.07 -21.79
C LYS A 342 15.48 9.53 -21.74
N ASN A 343 14.93 8.91 -22.78
CA ASN A 343 14.87 7.44 -22.92
C ASN A 343 14.26 6.73 -21.72
N THR A 344 13.39 7.39 -21.00
CA THR A 344 12.67 6.82 -19.86
C THR A 344 11.59 5.86 -20.32
N SER A 345 11.29 4.83 -19.53
CA SER A 345 10.26 3.87 -19.88
C SER A 345 9.33 3.55 -18.72
N SER A 346 8.04 3.35 -19.02
CA SER A 346 7.05 2.91 -18.03
C SER A 346 6.13 1.84 -18.60
N TYR A 347 5.70 0.93 -17.71
CA TYR A 347 4.70 -0.08 -18.02
C TYR A 347 3.72 -0.21 -16.86
N MET A 348 2.43 -0.14 -17.16
CA MET A 348 1.36 -0.34 -16.19
C MET A 348 0.50 -1.53 -16.63
N ASN A 349 0.37 -2.54 -15.77
CA ASN A 349 -0.45 -3.72 -16.03
C ASN A 349 -1.39 -3.96 -14.85
N THR A 350 -2.69 -3.86 -15.10
CA THR A 350 -3.68 -3.95 -14.02
C THR A 350 -4.79 -4.95 -14.33
N ARG A 351 -5.26 -5.56 -13.26
CA ARG A 351 -6.43 -6.43 -13.25
C ARG A 351 -7.42 -5.92 -12.22
N SER A 352 -8.66 -5.69 -12.61
CA SER A 352 -9.73 -5.36 -11.68
C SER A 352 -10.87 -6.35 -11.77
N ILE A 353 -11.42 -6.68 -10.62
CA ILE A 353 -12.54 -7.61 -10.49
C ILE A 353 -13.63 -6.90 -9.71
N SER A 354 -14.86 -6.95 -10.20
CA SER A 354 -16.01 -6.34 -9.53
C SER A 354 -17.13 -7.37 -9.38
N LYS A 355 -17.75 -7.39 -8.17
CA LYS A 355 -18.76 -8.37 -7.78
C LYS A 355 -19.81 -7.74 -6.87
N SER A 356 -21.08 -8.21 -6.98
CA SER A 356 -22.18 -7.86 -6.07
C SER A 356 -22.39 -6.35 -5.94
N GLY A 357 -22.38 -5.65 -7.07
CA GLY A 357 -22.53 -4.19 -7.13
C GLY A 357 -21.28 -3.38 -6.74
N GLY A 358 -20.13 -4.03 -6.55
CA GLY A 358 -18.85 -3.36 -6.30
C GLY A 358 -18.42 -2.49 -7.48
N ILE A 359 -17.76 -1.39 -7.20
CA ILE A 359 -17.24 -0.44 -8.19
C ILE A 359 -15.72 -0.46 -8.17
N SER A 360 -15.11 -0.80 -9.30
CA SER A 360 -13.66 -0.66 -9.50
C SER A 360 -13.38 0.37 -10.58
N THR A 361 -12.54 1.36 -10.29
CA THR A 361 -12.07 2.33 -11.27
C THR A 361 -10.57 2.21 -11.42
N PHE A 362 -10.09 2.06 -12.66
CA PHE A 362 -8.67 2.19 -12.96
C PHE A 362 -8.37 3.56 -13.56
N ARG A 363 -7.53 4.33 -12.87
CA ARG A 363 -7.16 5.67 -13.27
C ARG A 363 -5.67 5.75 -13.57
N SER A 364 -5.29 5.87 -14.84
CA SER A 364 -3.90 6.02 -15.25
C SER A 364 -3.58 7.45 -15.68
N SER A 365 -2.38 7.91 -15.37
CA SER A 365 -1.90 9.22 -15.82
C SER A 365 -0.46 9.10 -16.32
N VAL A 366 -0.23 9.45 -17.58
CA VAL A 366 1.09 9.50 -18.21
C VAL A 366 1.38 10.93 -18.63
N VAL A 367 2.40 11.52 -18.02
CA VAL A 367 2.89 12.86 -18.36
C VAL A 367 4.29 12.73 -18.97
N VAL A 368 4.48 13.32 -20.16
CA VAL A 368 5.80 13.35 -20.83
C VAL A 368 6.22 14.78 -21.03
N GLU A 369 7.23 15.21 -20.28
CA GLU A 369 7.74 16.58 -20.33
C GLU A 369 8.47 16.88 -21.65
N LYS A 370 8.58 18.16 -22.01
CA LYS A 370 9.22 18.61 -23.27
C LYS A 370 10.63 18.06 -23.47
N GLY A 371 11.38 17.86 -22.37
CA GLY A 371 12.77 17.35 -22.39
C GLY A 371 12.89 15.84 -22.47
N ALA A 372 11.82 15.09 -22.21
CA ALA A 372 11.80 13.64 -22.10
C ALA A 372 11.76 12.94 -23.49
N LYS A 373 12.76 13.21 -24.32
CA LYS A 373 12.90 12.60 -25.65
C LYS A 373 13.15 11.10 -25.54
N GLY A 374 12.58 10.34 -26.47
CA GLY A 374 12.71 8.89 -26.50
C GLY A 374 11.90 8.18 -25.39
N ALA A 375 10.99 8.87 -24.71
CA ALA A 375 10.14 8.28 -23.70
C ALA A 375 9.20 7.21 -24.26
N LYS A 376 9.04 6.09 -23.54
CA LYS A 376 8.14 5.00 -23.91
C LYS A 376 7.22 4.67 -22.74
N SER A 377 5.92 4.57 -23.00
CA SER A 377 4.95 4.14 -21.99
C SER A 377 3.89 3.21 -22.61
N ALA A 378 3.59 2.13 -21.90
CA ALA A 378 2.49 1.27 -22.23
C ALA A 378 1.61 1.06 -21.01
N VAL A 379 0.30 1.16 -21.20
CA VAL A 379 -0.72 0.92 -20.18
C VAL A 379 -1.64 -0.18 -20.67
N SER A 380 -1.76 -1.25 -19.90
CA SER A 380 -2.69 -2.36 -20.17
C SER A 380 -3.58 -2.55 -18.95
N CYS A 381 -4.88 -2.35 -19.11
CA CYS A 381 -5.84 -2.63 -18.05
C CYS A 381 -6.87 -3.66 -18.51
N GLN A 382 -7.17 -4.62 -17.63
CA GLN A 382 -8.21 -5.60 -17.90
C GLN A 382 -9.14 -5.67 -16.70
N SER A 383 -10.44 -5.65 -16.99
CA SER A 383 -11.47 -5.66 -15.95
C SER A 383 -12.43 -6.82 -16.17
N LEU A 384 -12.77 -7.52 -15.10
CA LEU A 384 -13.68 -8.65 -15.09
C LEU A 384 -14.86 -8.35 -14.16
N MET A 385 -16.07 -8.25 -14.71
CA MET A 385 -17.30 -8.14 -13.93
C MET A 385 -17.92 -9.53 -13.77
N LEU A 386 -18.30 -9.86 -12.53
CA LEU A 386 -18.84 -11.18 -12.20
C LEU A 386 -20.37 -11.23 -12.25
N ASP A 387 -21.02 -10.07 -12.32
CA ASP A 387 -22.47 -9.89 -12.39
C ASP A 387 -22.85 -8.62 -13.16
N SER A 388 -24.14 -8.38 -13.32
CA SER A 388 -24.67 -7.22 -14.05
C SER A 388 -24.86 -5.95 -13.23
N GLU A 389 -24.71 -6.04 -11.90
CA GLU A 389 -24.87 -4.90 -10.97
C GLU A 389 -23.53 -4.20 -10.72
N SER A 390 -22.44 -4.91 -10.91
CA SER A 390 -21.10 -4.42 -10.72
C SER A 390 -20.66 -3.45 -11.81
N ARG A 391 -19.76 -2.54 -11.43
CA ARG A 391 -19.24 -1.51 -12.34
C ARG A 391 -17.72 -1.56 -12.41
N SER A 392 -17.20 -1.34 -13.62
CA SER A 392 -15.76 -1.16 -13.84
C SER A 392 -15.54 0.01 -14.80
N ASP A 393 -14.75 0.98 -14.36
CA ASP A 393 -14.40 2.17 -15.12
C ASP A 393 -12.91 2.20 -15.45
N THR A 394 -12.57 2.78 -16.59
CA THR A 394 -11.18 3.09 -16.98
C THR A 394 -11.07 4.55 -17.38
N ILE A 395 -10.21 5.31 -16.69
CA ILE A 395 -10.03 6.74 -16.89
C ILE A 395 -8.57 7.03 -17.22
N PRO A 396 -8.19 6.98 -18.51
CA PRO A 396 -6.84 7.31 -18.94
C PRO A 396 -6.65 8.82 -19.07
N ALA A 397 -5.49 9.33 -18.63
CA ALA A 397 -5.04 10.68 -18.86
C ALA A 397 -3.64 10.68 -19.48
N MET A 398 -3.45 11.39 -20.57
CA MET A 398 -2.17 11.48 -21.28
C MET A 398 -1.87 12.93 -21.59
N ASP A 399 -0.76 13.46 -21.03
CA ASP A 399 -0.22 14.80 -21.31
C ASP A 399 1.17 14.66 -21.94
N ILE A 400 1.21 14.65 -23.27
CA ILE A 400 2.43 14.37 -24.04
C ILE A 400 2.93 15.67 -24.68
N ARG A 401 4.02 16.22 -24.14
CA ARG A 401 4.57 17.53 -24.49
C ARG A 401 5.75 17.46 -25.45
N THR A 402 6.09 16.28 -25.98
CA THR A 402 7.16 16.06 -26.98
C THR A 402 6.64 15.21 -28.14
N LYS A 403 7.24 15.42 -29.35
CA LYS A 403 6.93 14.58 -30.53
C LYS A 403 7.75 13.28 -30.54
N ASP A 404 8.79 13.20 -29.75
CA ASP A 404 9.71 12.07 -29.66
C ASP A 404 9.34 11.21 -28.44
N ALA A 405 8.18 10.55 -28.52
CA ALA A 405 7.67 9.61 -27.52
C ALA A 405 6.78 8.55 -28.15
N ALA A 406 6.79 7.33 -27.59
CA ALA A 406 5.92 6.23 -27.99
C ALA A 406 5.03 5.82 -26.81
N ILE A 407 3.74 6.19 -26.89
CA ILE A 407 2.79 6.00 -25.78
C ILE A 407 1.61 5.19 -26.28
N GLY A 408 1.26 4.12 -25.57
CA GLY A 408 0.11 3.26 -25.86
C GLY A 408 -0.75 2.99 -24.62
N HIS A 409 -2.06 2.88 -24.84
CA HIS A 409 -3.01 2.46 -23.81
C HIS A 409 -3.98 1.44 -24.41
N GLU A 410 -4.14 0.30 -23.73
CA GLU A 410 -5.09 -0.76 -24.07
C GLU A 410 -5.98 -1.06 -22.88
N ALA A 411 -7.29 -1.09 -23.08
CA ALA A 411 -8.28 -1.47 -22.07
C ALA A 411 -9.14 -2.62 -22.57
N LYS A 412 -9.34 -3.63 -21.73
CA LYS A 412 -10.27 -4.74 -21.95
C LYS A 412 -11.22 -4.86 -20.78
N ILE A 413 -12.50 -4.64 -21.01
CA ILE A 413 -13.54 -4.78 -19.98
C ILE A 413 -14.51 -5.86 -20.47
N GLY A 414 -14.77 -6.85 -19.63
CA GLY A 414 -15.65 -7.96 -19.95
C GLY A 414 -16.35 -8.56 -18.73
N ALA A 415 -17.41 -9.31 -19.02
CA ALA A 415 -18.04 -10.18 -18.04
C ALA A 415 -17.35 -11.55 -18.00
N ILE A 416 -17.55 -12.28 -16.91
CA ILE A 416 -17.10 -13.67 -16.83
C ILE A 416 -17.80 -14.52 -17.91
N SER A 417 -17.05 -15.36 -18.63
CA SER A 417 -17.60 -16.20 -19.68
C SER A 417 -18.40 -17.35 -19.07
N ASN A 418 -19.71 -17.35 -19.31
CA ASN A 418 -20.60 -18.46 -18.92
C ASN A 418 -20.21 -19.77 -19.63
N GLU A 419 -19.69 -19.72 -20.84
CA GLU A 419 -19.19 -20.89 -21.58
C GLU A 419 -17.97 -21.50 -20.89
N ALA A 420 -17.02 -20.66 -20.41
CA ALA A 420 -15.87 -21.13 -19.66
C ALA A 420 -16.28 -21.75 -18.32
N VAL A 421 -17.23 -21.12 -17.61
CA VAL A 421 -17.81 -21.68 -16.36
C VAL A 421 -18.47 -23.03 -16.65
N PHE A 422 -19.35 -23.12 -17.66
CA PHE A 422 -20.03 -24.34 -18.03
C PHE A 422 -19.03 -25.46 -18.44
N TYR A 423 -17.97 -25.11 -19.17
CA TYR A 423 -16.93 -26.08 -19.53
C TYR A 423 -16.26 -26.69 -18.30
N LEU A 424 -15.92 -25.88 -17.29
CA LEU A 424 -15.33 -26.38 -16.04
C LEU A 424 -16.33 -27.22 -15.23
N MET A 425 -17.60 -26.78 -15.19
CA MET A 425 -18.67 -27.56 -14.55
C MET A 425 -18.88 -28.93 -15.22
N SER A 426 -18.78 -29.01 -16.55
CA SER A 426 -18.86 -30.28 -17.29
C SER A 426 -17.71 -31.24 -16.98
N ARG A 427 -16.63 -30.74 -16.35
CA ARG A 427 -15.49 -31.52 -15.85
C ARG A 427 -15.60 -31.86 -14.36
N GLY A 428 -16.77 -31.62 -13.75
CA GLY A 428 -17.07 -32.02 -12.36
C GLY A 428 -16.80 -30.96 -11.30
N MET A 429 -16.50 -29.70 -11.70
CA MET A 429 -16.37 -28.59 -10.74
C MET A 429 -17.74 -28.05 -10.35
N SER A 430 -17.87 -27.53 -9.12
CA SER A 430 -19.00 -26.69 -8.77
C SER A 430 -18.95 -25.36 -9.53
N GLU A 431 -20.07 -24.68 -9.68
CA GLU A 431 -20.08 -23.36 -10.32
C GLU A 431 -19.20 -22.36 -9.55
N GLU A 432 -19.24 -22.40 -8.22
CA GLU A 432 -18.41 -21.56 -7.34
C GLU A 432 -16.92 -21.79 -7.60
N ASP A 433 -16.48 -23.05 -7.61
CA ASP A 433 -15.08 -23.39 -7.86
C ASP A 433 -14.64 -23.03 -9.28
N ALA A 434 -15.52 -23.21 -10.27
CA ALA A 434 -15.24 -22.84 -11.66
C ALA A 434 -15.03 -21.32 -11.78
N ARG A 435 -15.91 -20.51 -11.19
CA ARG A 435 -15.78 -19.05 -11.13
C ARG A 435 -14.51 -18.63 -10.40
N ALA A 436 -14.26 -19.20 -9.22
CA ALA A 436 -13.06 -18.91 -8.42
C ALA A 436 -11.77 -19.26 -9.18
N MET A 437 -11.75 -20.37 -9.91
CA MET A 437 -10.60 -20.75 -10.75
C MET A 437 -10.34 -19.74 -11.87
N ILE A 438 -11.38 -19.28 -12.57
CA ILE A 438 -11.26 -18.27 -13.64
C ILE A 438 -10.71 -16.95 -13.06
N VAL A 439 -11.26 -16.50 -11.92
CA VAL A 439 -10.83 -15.26 -11.26
C VAL A 439 -9.40 -15.37 -10.75
N SER A 440 -9.02 -16.49 -10.14
CA SER A 440 -7.64 -16.72 -9.70
C SER A 440 -6.66 -16.71 -10.87
N GLY A 441 -7.01 -17.35 -11.99
CA GLY A 441 -6.21 -17.32 -13.22
C GLY A 441 -6.09 -15.92 -13.82
N PHE A 442 -7.14 -15.10 -13.71
CA PHE A 442 -7.12 -13.71 -14.15
C PHE A 442 -6.17 -12.85 -13.30
N ALA A 443 -6.07 -13.09 -11.99
CA ALA A 443 -5.20 -12.37 -11.05
C ALA A 443 -3.76 -12.95 -10.97
N ASP A 444 -3.48 -14.13 -11.54
CA ASP A 444 -2.26 -14.92 -11.38
C ASP A 444 -0.96 -14.15 -11.76
N ASN A 445 -1.05 -13.21 -12.69
CA ASN A 445 0.10 -12.40 -13.08
C ASN A 445 0.66 -11.57 -11.90
N VAL A 446 -0.20 -11.13 -10.98
CA VAL A 446 0.23 -10.35 -9.80
C VAL A 446 0.80 -11.28 -8.73
N SER A 447 0.16 -12.43 -8.49
CA SER A 447 0.63 -13.39 -7.48
C SER A 447 2.03 -13.91 -7.76
N LYS A 448 2.40 -14.07 -9.03
CA LYS A 448 3.74 -14.53 -9.45
C LYS A 448 4.87 -13.54 -9.16
N GLU A 449 4.55 -12.27 -8.98
CA GLU A 449 5.52 -11.22 -8.65
C GLU A 449 5.79 -11.11 -7.14
N LEU A 450 5.00 -11.79 -6.32
CA LEU A 450 5.11 -11.78 -4.86
C LEU A 450 5.96 -12.97 -4.35
N PRO A 451 6.61 -12.85 -3.19
CA PRO A 451 7.08 -14.01 -2.44
C PRO A 451 5.95 -14.99 -2.14
N VAL A 452 6.28 -16.28 -2.00
CA VAL A 452 5.29 -17.38 -1.92
C VAL A 452 4.25 -17.13 -0.83
N GLU A 453 4.67 -16.66 0.35
CA GLU A 453 3.79 -16.41 1.49
C GLU A 453 2.72 -15.35 1.17
N TYR A 454 3.11 -14.28 0.45
CA TYR A 454 2.21 -13.20 0.03
C TYR A 454 1.35 -13.59 -1.16
N ALA A 455 1.88 -14.43 -2.05
CA ALA A 455 1.09 -15.01 -3.13
C ALA A 455 -0.02 -15.91 -2.57
N VAL A 456 0.27 -16.68 -1.52
CA VAL A 456 -0.73 -17.48 -0.79
C VAL A 456 -1.78 -16.57 -0.14
N GLU A 457 -1.36 -15.51 0.55
CA GLU A 457 -2.28 -14.54 1.17
C GLU A 457 -3.21 -13.92 0.11
N MET A 458 -2.67 -13.40 -0.98
CA MET A 458 -3.44 -12.79 -2.06
C MET A 458 -4.45 -13.78 -2.67
N ASN A 459 -4.02 -15.01 -2.95
CA ASN A 459 -4.90 -16.04 -3.50
C ASN A 459 -6.01 -16.44 -2.51
N ASN A 460 -5.70 -16.49 -1.21
CA ASN A 460 -6.69 -16.72 -0.16
C ASN A 460 -7.71 -15.59 -0.09
N LEU A 461 -7.28 -14.31 -0.19
CA LEU A 461 -8.18 -13.16 -0.22
C LEU A 461 -9.11 -13.20 -1.42
N ILE A 462 -8.60 -13.53 -2.62
CA ILE A 462 -9.43 -13.72 -3.81
C ILE A 462 -10.48 -14.80 -3.58
N ARG A 463 -10.10 -15.96 -3.02
CA ARG A 463 -11.04 -17.05 -2.74
C ARG A 463 -12.08 -16.65 -1.69
N LEU A 464 -11.70 -15.94 -0.65
CA LEU A 464 -12.62 -15.43 0.37
C LEU A 464 -13.65 -14.47 -0.22
N GLU A 465 -13.21 -13.56 -1.09
CA GLU A 465 -14.13 -12.65 -1.78
C GLU A 465 -15.03 -13.38 -2.79
N MET A 466 -14.62 -14.56 -3.29
CA MET A 466 -15.44 -15.40 -4.17
C MET A 466 -16.47 -16.25 -3.43
N LYS A 467 -16.24 -16.60 -2.15
CA LYS A 467 -17.23 -17.36 -1.34
C LYS A 467 -18.55 -16.59 -1.23
N GLY A 468 -19.66 -17.29 -1.30
CA GLY A 468 -20.99 -16.71 -1.22
C GLY A 468 -21.46 -15.98 -2.51
N SER A 469 -20.88 -16.32 -3.65
CA SER A 469 -21.27 -15.73 -4.95
C SER A 469 -22.47 -16.41 -5.64
N ILE A 470 -23.09 -17.38 -4.99
CA ILE A 470 -24.34 -18.01 -5.43
C ILE A 470 -25.42 -17.61 -4.44
N GLY A 471 -26.18 -16.57 -4.78
CA GLY A 471 -27.38 -16.08 -4.12
C GLY A 471 -28.27 -15.45 -5.13
#